data_77f3c6b9421bedd0c755204b98a2d706
#
_entry.id   77f3c6b9421bedd0c755204b98a2d706
#
_cell.length_a   1.000
_cell.length_b   1.000
_cell.length_c   1.000
_cell.angle_alpha   90.00
_cell.angle_beta   90.00
_cell.angle_gamma   90.00
#
_symmetry.space_group_name_H-M   'P 1'
#
loop_
_entity.id
_entity.type
_entity.pdbx_description
1 polymer ?
#
loop_
_entity_poly.entity_id
_entity_poly.type
_entity_poly.pdbx_seq_one_letter_code
_entity_poly.pdbx_strand_id
1 'polypeptide(L)'
;MENLHFSQLIFAQAKKYVDKVAMCHREELSDPWSKISWAKYASQVLSIAKALVELGVVEHQRVAQFSQNKAENLIIDFALYANRAILVPLYATSSEQQVEFIVNDAEIGIIFVGDQQQYNIASEVRENSKFLKEIIVFDQKVVFAESEHSMYYADFLAMGEKSSKHFEVEHRQSEAAESDLACILYTSGTTGNPKGVMMPHSCFNEAMRIHSMRLTSITDKDTSIAFLPLSHVFERTWC
;
A
#
# COMPACT_ATOMS: atom_id res chain seq x y z
N MET A 1 -23.90 8.87 -1.20
CA MET A 1 -22.89 8.23 -0.37
C MET A 1 -22.29 9.34 0.47
N GLU A 2 -22.26 9.20 1.79
CA GLU A 2 -21.44 10.09 2.61
C GLU A 2 -20.00 10.02 2.08
N ASN A 3 -19.34 11.16 1.95
CA ASN A 3 -17.95 11.24 1.52
C ASN A 3 -17.07 10.64 2.62
N LEU A 4 -16.90 9.31 2.58
CA LEU A 4 -15.99 8.61 3.47
C LEU A 4 -14.57 8.76 2.94
N HIS A 5 -13.70 9.29 3.76
CA HIS A 5 -12.26 9.26 3.47
C HIS A 5 -11.77 7.81 3.38
N PHE A 6 -10.82 7.50 2.50
CA PHE A 6 -10.31 6.14 2.33
C PHE A 6 -9.72 5.53 3.60
N SER A 7 -9.23 6.36 4.54
CA SER A 7 -8.82 5.90 5.86
C SER A 7 -9.89 5.11 6.63
N GLN A 8 -11.17 5.34 6.33
CA GLN A 8 -12.32 4.73 7.01
C GLN A 8 -13.06 3.70 6.14
N LEU A 9 -12.82 3.70 4.83
CA LEU A 9 -13.59 2.92 3.87
C LEU A 9 -13.60 1.42 4.18
N ILE A 10 -12.43 0.82 4.40
CA ILE A 10 -12.31 -0.62 4.65
C ILE A 10 -13.00 -1.04 5.95
N PHE A 11 -12.94 -0.22 6.98
CA PHE A 11 -13.61 -0.48 8.26
C PHE A 11 -15.13 -0.38 8.13
N ALA A 12 -15.64 0.56 7.33
CA ALA A 12 -17.07 0.65 7.01
C ALA A 12 -17.55 -0.56 6.20
N GLN A 13 -16.78 -0.99 5.20
CA GLN A 13 -17.10 -2.19 4.41
C GLN A 13 -17.06 -3.47 5.27
N ALA A 14 -16.10 -3.59 6.18
CA ALA A 14 -16.02 -4.72 7.09
C ALA A 14 -17.24 -4.81 8.02
N LYS A 15 -17.76 -3.68 8.50
CA LYS A 15 -19.01 -3.64 9.29
C LYS A 15 -20.23 -4.11 8.47
N LYS A 16 -20.27 -3.77 7.16
CA LYS A 16 -21.39 -4.10 6.27
C LYS A 16 -21.35 -5.55 5.79
N TYR A 17 -20.17 -6.08 5.46
CA TYR A 17 -20.04 -7.34 4.74
C TYR A 17 -19.37 -8.47 5.54
N VAL A 18 -18.84 -8.20 6.67
CA VAL A 18 -18.20 -9.10 7.66
C VAL A 18 -17.48 -10.30 7.03
N ASP A 19 -18.21 -11.41 6.80
CA ASP A 19 -17.67 -12.70 6.32
C ASP A 19 -17.65 -12.82 4.78
N LYS A 20 -18.20 -11.85 4.03
CA LYS A 20 -18.06 -11.89 2.57
C LYS A 20 -16.58 -11.81 2.19
N VAL A 21 -16.25 -12.50 1.12
CA VAL A 21 -14.90 -12.44 0.52
C VAL A 21 -14.66 -11.05 -0.05
N ALA A 22 -13.60 -10.39 0.40
CA ALA A 22 -13.12 -9.11 -0.12
C ALA A 22 -12.11 -9.34 -1.25
N MET A 23 -11.18 -10.27 -1.06
CA MET A 23 -10.12 -10.57 -2.01
C MET A 23 -9.90 -12.07 -2.14
N CYS A 24 -9.50 -12.49 -3.35
CA CYS A 24 -8.92 -13.80 -3.61
C CYS A 24 -7.52 -13.61 -4.16
N HIS A 25 -6.55 -14.37 -3.68
CA HIS A 25 -5.17 -14.34 -4.15
C HIS A 25 -4.56 -15.73 -4.17
N ARG A 26 -3.46 -15.90 -4.89
CA ARG A 26 -2.61 -17.09 -4.89
C ARG A 26 -1.19 -16.68 -5.19
N GLU A 27 -0.21 -17.41 -4.65
CA GLU A 27 1.20 -17.10 -4.87
C GLU A 27 1.66 -17.60 -6.24
N GLU A 28 1.33 -18.85 -6.57
CA GLU A 28 1.68 -19.47 -7.84
C GLU A 28 0.40 -19.83 -8.63
N LEU A 29 0.55 -19.94 -9.95
CA LEU A 29 -0.59 -20.30 -10.82
C LEU A 29 -1.21 -21.67 -10.49
N SER A 30 -0.42 -22.58 -9.96
CA SER A 30 -0.83 -23.92 -9.53
C SER A 30 -1.51 -23.95 -8.17
N ASP A 31 -1.37 -22.90 -7.38
CA ASP A 31 -1.88 -22.88 -6.02
C ASP A 31 -3.41 -22.68 -5.99
N PRO A 32 -4.08 -23.23 -4.97
CA PRO A 32 -5.48 -22.94 -4.75
C PRO A 32 -5.67 -21.46 -4.38
N TRP A 33 -6.81 -20.89 -4.74
CA TRP A 33 -7.17 -19.54 -4.35
C TRP A 33 -7.38 -19.43 -2.84
N SER A 34 -6.59 -18.60 -2.19
CA SER A 34 -6.80 -18.14 -0.82
C SER A 34 -7.81 -17.00 -0.79
N LYS A 35 -8.62 -16.93 0.26
CA LYS A 35 -9.70 -15.96 0.40
C LYS A 35 -9.49 -15.11 1.65
N ILE A 36 -9.66 -13.81 1.51
CA ILE A 36 -9.63 -12.85 2.62
C ILE A 36 -11.04 -12.24 2.72
N SER A 37 -11.68 -12.38 3.88
CA SER A 37 -12.96 -11.73 4.16
C SER A 37 -12.78 -10.24 4.46
N TRP A 38 -13.85 -9.45 4.37
CA TRP A 38 -13.82 -8.03 4.74
C TRP A 38 -13.38 -7.82 6.19
N ALA A 39 -13.83 -8.66 7.12
CA ALA A 39 -13.42 -8.59 8.52
C ALA A 39 -11.91 -8.86 8.69
N LYS A 40 -11.37 -9.89 8.00
CA LYS A 40 -9.94 -10.20 8.03
C LYS A 40 -9.12 -9.09 7.38
N TYR A 41 -9.59 -8.54 6.26
CA TYR A 41 -8.94 -7.42 5.58
C TYR A 41 -8.82 -6.22 6.51
N ALA A 42 -9.91 -5.76 7.12
CA ALA A 42 -9.90 -4.63 8.06
C ALA A 42 -8.99 -4.89 9.28
N SER A 43 -9.00 -6.12 9.82
CA SER A 43 -8.12 -6.52 10.92
C SER A 43 -6.65 -6.40 10.53
N GLN A 44 -6.26 -6.87 9.34
CA GLN A 44 -4.88 -6.77 8.85
C GLN A 44 -4.49 -5.32 8.57
N VAL A 45 -5.37 -4.53 7.95
CA VAL A 45 -5.16 -3.08 7.75
C VAL A 45 -4.88 -2.37 9.07
N LEU A 46 -5.67 -2.63 10.10
CA LEU A 46 -5.47 -2.03 11.41
C LEU A 46 -4.15 -2.46 12.05
N SER A 47 -3.80 -3.75 11.94
CA SER A 47 -2.53 -4.25 12.48
C SER A 47 -1.33 -3.61 11.77
N ILE A 48 -1.33 -3.54 10.44
CA ILE A 48 -0.26 -2.86 9.68
C ILE A 48 -0.23 -1.37 10.00
N ALA A 49 -1.39 -0.70 10.15
CA ALA A 49 -1.43 0.72 10.54
C ALA A 49 -0.78 0.95 11.91
N LYS A 50 -1.06 0.09 12.89
CA LYS A 50 -0.41 0.16 14.21
C LYS A 50 1.09 -0.12 14.14
N ALA A 51 1.52 -1.10 13.33
CA ALA A 51 2.94 -1.41 13.12
C ALA A 51 3.70 -0.23 12.50
N LEU A 52 3.09 0.49 11.54
CA LEU A 52 3.65 1.71 10.97
C LEU A 52 3.87 2.80 12.04
N VAL A 53 2.93 2.96 12.97
CA VAL A 53 3.08 3.88 14.11
C VAL A 53 4.22 3.45 15.03
N GLU A 54 4.38 2.14 15.32
CA GLU A 54 5.51 1.62 16.11
C GLU A 54 6.86 1.88 15.44
N LEU A 55 6.95 1.82 14.11
CA LEU A 55 8.15 2.22 13.36
C LEU A 55 8.36 3.73 13.28
N GLY A 56 7.49 4.53 13.91
CA GLY A 56 7.61 5.98 13.95
C GLY A 56 7.15 6.68 12.66
N VAL A 57 6.33 6.03 11.84
CA VAL A 57 5.70 6.68 10.68
C VAL A 57 4.80 7.81 11.16
N VAL A 58 5.01 8.99 10.62
CA VAL A 58 4.20 10.18 10.89
C VAL A 58 3.28 10.50 9.72
N GLU A 59 2.31 11.37 9.96
CA GLU A 59 1.39 11.87 8.94
C GLU A 59 2.16 12.52 7.78
N HIS A 60 1.67 12.33 6.57
CA HIS A 60 2.25 12.80 5.31
C HIS A 60 3.66 12.26 4.99
N GLN A 61 4.16 11.30 5.76
CA GLN A 61 5.38 10.59 5.43
C GLN A 61 5.15 9.69 4.21
N ARG A 62 6.14 9.64 3.31
CA ARG A 62 6.12 8.81 2.10
C ARG A 62 6.68 7.43 2.42
N VAL A 63 5.93 6.40 2.01
CA VAL A 63 6.27 4.99 2.16
C VAL A 63 6.13 4.31 0.81
N ALA A 64 7.14 3.55 0.40
CA ALA A 64 7.15 2.92 -0.91
C ALA A 64 6.64 1.47 -0.90
N GLN A 65 6.08 1.07 -2.04
CA GLN A 65 5.84 -0.33 -2.39
C GLN A 65 6.56 -0.65 -3.70
N PHE A 66 7.38 -1.69 -3.68
CA PHE A 66 8.14 -2.17 -4.82
C PHE A 66 7.93 -3.68 -4.98
N SER A 67 6.84 -4.07 -5.63
CA SER A 67 6.46 -5.48 -5.80
C SER A 67 5.50 -5.67 -6.98
N GLN A 68 5.33 -6.92 -7.41
CA GLN A 68 4.21 -7.36 -8.22
C GLN A 68 2.90 -7.21 -7.43
N ASN A 69 1.75 -7.37 -8.11
CA ASN A 69 0.45 -7.36 -7.44
C ASN A 69 0.35 -8.50 -6.41
N LYS A 70 0.11 -8.13 -5.18
CA LYS A 70 -0.15 -9.02 -4.04
C LYS A 70 -1.29 -8.48 -3.19
N ALA A 71 -1.94 -9.33 -2.40
CA ALA A 71 -2.97 -8.90 -1.47
C ALA A 71 -2.42 -7.90 -0.43
N GLU A 72 -1.17 -8.10 -0.01
CA GLU A 72 -0.44 -7.25 0.92
C GLU A 72 -0.34 -5.80 0.44
N ASN A 73 -0.23 -5.56 -0.87
CA ASN A 73 -0.20 -4.20 -1.41
C ASN A 73 -1.46 -3.41 -1.01
N LEU A 74 -2.64 -4.01 -1.20
CA LEU A 74 -3.90 -3.35 -0.86
C LEU A 74 -4.07 -3.18 0.65
N ILE A 75 -3.58 -4.12 1.46
CA ILE A 75 -3.60 -4.01 2.91
C ILE A 75 -2.75 -2.83 3.37
N ILE A 76 -1.55 -2.68 2.79
CA ILE A 76 -0.63 -1.58 3.10
C ILE A 76 -1.21 -0.24 2.63
N ASP A 77 -1.82 -0.18 1.44
CA ASP A 77 -2.44 1.04 0.93
C ASP A 77 -3.41 1.63 1.96
N PHE A 78 -4.36 0.81 2.42
CA PHE A 78 -5.36 1.27 3.39
C PHE A 78 -4.78 1.49 4.79
N ALA A 79 -3.71 0.80 5.16
CA ALA A 79 -2.99 1.06 6.40
C ALA A 79 -2.24 2.42 6.37
N LEU A 80 -1.67 2.77 5.22
CA LEU A 80 -1.07 4.10 5.01
C LEU A 80 -2.13 5.19 5.03
N TYR A 81 -3.27 4.98 4.36
CA TYR A 81 -4.39 5.93 4.39
C TYR A 81 -4.94 6.12 5.81
N ALA A 82 -5.03 5.04 6.61
CA ALA A 82 -5.43 5.11 8.01
C ALA A 82 -4.46 5.96 8.86
N ASN A 83 -3.20 6.04 8.48
CA ASN A 83 -2.17 6.86 9.13
C ASN A 83 -1.98 8.23 8.48
N ARG A 84 -2.75 8.60 7.45
CA ARG A 84 -2.55 9.81 6.64
C ARG A 84 -1.14 9.88 6.05
N ALA A 85 -0.51 8.71 5.83
CA ALA A 85 0.77 8.58 5.16
C ALA A 85 0.57 8.45 3.64
N ILE A 86 1.60 8.80 2.88
CA ILE A 86 1.54 8.89 1.42
C ILE A 86 2.18 7.65 0.81
N LEU A 87 1.44 6.97 -0.02
CA LEU A 87 1.94 5.83 -0.78
C LEU A 87 2.77 6.26 -1.98
N VAL A 88 3.91 5.59 -2.19
CA VAL A 88 4.72 5.73 -3.41
C VAL A 88 4.90 4.34 -4.04
N PRO A 89 4.04 3.96 -4.99
CA PRO A 89 4.16 2.66 -5.64
C PRO A 89 5.18 2.73 -6.78
N LEU A 90 6.12 1.78 -6.79
CA LEU A 90 7.10 1.60 -7.84
C LEU A 90 6.66 0.45 -8.76
N TYR A 91 7.03 0.51 -10.04
CA TYR A 91 6.85 -0.62 -10.93
C TYR A 91 7.75 -1.78 -10.47
N ALA A 92 7.20 -2.99 -10.44
CA ALA A 92 7.93 -4.20 -10.03
C ALA A 92 9.21 -4.47 -10.86
N THR A 93 9.29 -3.89 -12.05
CA THR A 93 10.41 -3.99 -13.00
C THR A 93 11.32 -2.76 -13.01
N SER A 94 11.16 -1.85 -12.03
CA SER A 94 12.03 -0.66 -11.95
C SER A 94 13.49 -1.05 -11.75
N SER A 95 14.39 -0.37 -12.47
CA SER A 95 15.82 -0.54 -12.27
C SER A 95 16.28 0.08 -10.96
N GLU A 96 17.45 -0.33 -10.48
CA GLU A 96 18.10 0.24 -9.30
C GLU A 96 18.18 1.77 -9.36
N GLN A 97 18.63 2.33 -10.49
CA GLN A 97 18.72 3.78 -10.69
C GLN A 97 17.37 4.50 -10.58
N GLN A 98 16.29 3.84 -11.07
CA GLN A 98 14.95 4.39 -10.92
C GLN A 98 14.48 4.34 -9.47
N VAL A 99 14.72 3.23 -8.77
CA VAL A 99 14.39 3.08 -7.35
C VAL A 99 15.15 4.10 -6.52
N GLU A 100 16.47 4.22 -6.73
CA GLU A 100 17.32 5.19 -6.04
C GLU A 100 16.84 6.64 -6.26
N PHE A 101 16.53 6.98 -7.51
CA PHE A 101 16.00 8.31 -7.83
C PHE A 101 14.70 8.58 -7.07
N ILE A 102 13.72 7.66 -7.12
CA ILE A 102 12.41 7.83 -6.47
C ILE A 102 12.54 7.89 -4.96
N VAL A 103 13.39 7.02 -4.38
CA VAL A 103 13.65 7.00 -2.93
C VAL A 103 14.18 8.32 -2.44
N ASN A 104 15.12 8.91 -3.18
CA ASN A 104 15.74 10.18 -2.79
C ASN A 104 14.86 11.40 -3.11
N ASP A 105 14.13 11.41 -4.24
CA ASP A 105 13.24 12.51 -4.63
C ASP A 105 12.01 12.61 -3.71
N ALA A 106 11.42 11.47 -3.35
CA ALA A 106 10.29 11.41 -2.43
C ALA A 106 10.70 11.29 -0.95
N GLU A 107 11.99 11.24 -0.62
CA GLU A 107 12.52 11.08 0.74
C GLU A 107 11.90 9.89 1.47
N ILE A 108 11.94 8.71 0.85
CA ILE A 108 11.30 7.49 1.35
C ILE A 108 12.14 6.87 2.47
N GLY A 109 11.54 6.71 3.65
CA GLY A 109 12.19 6.08 4.80
C GLY A 109 11.93 4.58 4.94
N ILE A 110 10.82 4.08 4.37
CA ILE A 110 10.38 2.68 4.46
C ILE A 110 9.97 2.21 3.08
N ILE A 111 10.41 1.01 2.70
CA ILE A 111 10.02 0.36 1.46
C ILE A 111 9.54 -1.07 1.71
N PHE A 112 8.39 -1.43 1.14
CA PHE A 112 7.89 -2.79 1.09
C PHE A 112 8.31 -3.42 -0.24
N VAL A 113 8.90 -4.62 -0.21
CA VAL A 113 9.42 -5.32 -1.39
C VAL A 113 8.83 -6.72 -1.51
N GLY A 114 8.69 -7.22 -2.73
CA GLY A 114 8.02 -8.49 -3.01
C GLY A 114 8.93 -9.70 -2.93
N ASP A 115 10.05 -9.68 -3.64
CA ASP A 115 10.91 -10.83 -3.88
C ASP A 115 12.41 -10.52 -3.64
N GLN A 116 13.27 -11.53 -3.88
CA GLN A 116 14.72 -11.41 -3.66
C GLN A 116 15.36 -10.34 -4.56
N GLN A 117 14.92 -10.20 -5.81
CA GLN A 117 15.51 -9.22 -6.72
C GLN A 117 15.20 -7.80 -6.24
N GLN A 118 13.96 -7.55 -5.85
CA GLN A 118 13.52 -6.25 -5.34
C GLN A 118 14.17 -5.93 -4.00
N TYR A 119 14.34 -6.94 -3.14
CA TYR A 119 15.10 -6.80 -1.89
C TYR A 119 16.55 -6.40 -2.14
N ASN A 120 17.24 -7.06 -3.06
CA ASN A 120 18.64 -6.75 -3.36
C ASN A 120 18.79 -5.30 -3.85
N ILE A 121 17.93 -4.86 -4.77
CA ILE A 121 17.89 -3.46 -5.26
C ILE A 121 17.63 -2.49 -4.09
N ALA A 122 16.63 -2.77 -3.25
CA ALA A 122 16.31 -1.89 -2.13
C ALA A 122 17.45 -1.83 -1.09
N SER A 123 18.16 -2.94 -0.86
CA SER A 123 19.32 -3.00 0.03
C SER A 123 20.49 -2.16 -0.48
N GLU A 124 20.83 -2.25 -1.77
CA GLU A 124 21.86 -1.42 -2.41
C GLU A 124 21.49 0.07 -2.36
N VAL A 125 20.22 0.40 -2.67
CA VAL A 125 19.73 1.78 -2.58
C VAL A 125 19.80 2.29 -1.13
N ARG A 126 19.52 1.45 -0.13
CA ARG A 126 19.60 1.85 1.28
C ARG A 126 21.03 2.23 1.69
N GLU A 127 22.03 1.51 1.24
CA GLU A 127 23.44 1.81 1.54
C GLU A 127 23.86 3.20 1.00
N ASN A 128 23.26 3.64 -0.10
CA ASN A 128 23.59 4.90 -0.78
C ASN A 128 22.63 6.05 -0.45
N SER A 129 21.46 5.75 0.14
CA SER A 129 20.44 6.74 0.46
C SER A 129 20.53 7.22 1.91
N LYS A 130 20.39 8.53 2.10
CA LYS A 130 20.26 9.11 3.45
C LYS A 130 18.86 8.98 4.04
N PHE A 131 17.88 8.58 3.24
CA PHE A 131 16.47 8.53 3.63
C PHE A 131 15.99 7.12 3.95
N LEU A 132 16.29 6.13 3.08
CA LEU A 132 15.79 4.77 3.23
C LEU A 132 16.46 4.08 4.42
N LYS A 133 15.64 3.60 5.36
CA LYS A 133 16.09 2.97 6.59
C LYS A 133 15.59 1.54 6.71
N GLU A 134 14.31 1.31 6.46
CA GLU A 134 13.66 0.03 6.74
C GLU A 134 13.16 -0.63 5.45
N ILE A 135 13.41 -1.93 5.31
CA ILE A 135 12.94 -2.77 4.21
C ILE A 135 12.02 -3.86 4.79
N ILE A 136 10.78 -3.90 4.33
CA ILE A 136 9.81 -4.92 4.75
C ILE A 136 9.52 -5.83 3.56
N VAL A 137 9.69 -7.14 3.74
CA VAL A 137 9.72 -8.13 2.66
C VAL A 137 8.51 -9.06 2.72
N PHE A 138 7.80 -9.22 1.61
CA PHE A 138 6.62 -10.09 1.54
C PHE A 138 6.99 -11.57 1.52
N ASP A 139 7.92 -11.97 0.65
CA ASP A 139 8.30 -13.37 0.49
C ASP A 139 9.26 -13.82 1.60
N GLN A 140 8.83 -14.78 2.42
CA GLN A 140 9.63 -15.35 3.49
C GLN A 140 10.83 -16.20 3.00
N LYS A 141 10.92 -16.47 1.70
CA LYS A 141 12.06 -17.16 1.10
C LYS A 141 13.24 -16.23 0.82
N VAL A 142 13.04 -14.92 0.91
CA VAL A 142 14.10 -13.92 0.70
C VAL A 142 15.14 -14.05 1.80
N VAL A 143 16.41 -14.09 1.39
CA VAL A 143 17.54 -14.10 2.31
C VAL A 143 18.06 -12.68 2.48
N PHE A 144 18.08 -12.19 3.71
CA PHE A 144 18.56 -10.85 4.03
C PHE A 144 20.08 -10.79 3.94
N ALA A 145 20.62 -9.76 3.28
CA ALA A 145 22.04 -9.42 3.32
C ALA A 145 22.41 -8.88 4.71
N GLU A 146 21.53 -8.05 5.29
CA GLU A 146 21.62 -7.55 6.66
C GLU A 146 20.26 -7.64 7.34
N SER A 147 20.23 -8.15 8.57
CA SER A 147 18.98 -8.34 9.31
C SER A 147 18.55 -7.15 10.16
N GLU A 148 19.45 -6.20 10.45
CA GLU A 148 19.17 -5.11 11.41
C GLU A 148 18.08 -4.14 10.93
N HIS A 149 17.99 -3.91 9.60
CA HIS A 149 17.04 -3.01 8.97
C HIS A 149 16.13 -3.70 7.96
N SER A 150 15.97 -5.01 8.09
CA SER A 150 15.13 -5.83 7.22
C SER A 150 14.24 -6.74 8.05
N MET A 151 12.97 -6.83 7.68
CA MET A 151 11.95 -7.57 8.41
C MET A 151 10.99 -8.25 7.44
N TYR A 152 10.52 -9.45 7.77
CA TYR A 152 9.43 -10.06 7.02
C TYR A 152 8.10 -9.39 7.33
N TYR A 153 7.24 -9.28 6.32
CA TYR A 153 5.88 -8.76 6.48
C TYR A 153 5.08 -9.49 7.56
N ALA A 154 5.27 -10.80 7.70
CA ALA A 154 4.62 -11.58 8.74
C ALA A 154 4.99 -11.11 10.15
N ASP A 155 6.27 -10.79 10.39
CA ASP A 155 6.74 -10.27 11.68
C ASP A 155 6.25 -8.84 11.90
N PHE A 156 6.21 -8.03 10.85
CA PHE A 156 5.65 -6.68 10.88
C PHE A 156 4.16 -6.69 11.21
N LEU A 157 3.38 -7.60 10.61
CA LEU A 157 1.97 -7.81 10.93
C LEU A 157 1.80 -8.23 12.40
N ALA A 158 2.59 -9.22 12.87
CA ALA A 158 2.56 -9.70 14.25
C ALA A 158 2.94 -8.61 15.26
N MET A 159 3.87 -7.71 14.92
CA MET A 159 4.18 -6.53 15.74
C MET A 159 2.95 -5.63 15.89
N GLY A 160 2.26 -5.37 14.80
CA GLY A 160 1.03 -4.58 14.84
C GLY A 160 -0.12 -5.24 15.59
N GLU A 161 -0.27 -6.56 15.52
CA GLU A 161 -1.28 -7.30 16.29
C GLU A 161 -1.10 -7.09 17.80
N LYS A 162 0.15 -7.03 18.27
CA LYS A 162 0.51 -6.84 19.68
C LYS A 162 0.53 -5.37 20.12
N SER A 163 0.54 -4.43 19.17
CA SER A 163 0.67 -3.00 19.44
C SER A 163 -0.58 -2.41 20.09
N SER A 164 -0.38 -1.48 21.00
CA SER A 164 -1.44 -0.70 21.67
C SER A 164 -1.80 0.61 20.94
N LYS A 165 -1.25 0.87 19.75
CA LYS A 165 -1.38 2.13 19.02
C LYS A 165 -2.74 2.35 18.33
N HIS A 166 -3.79 1.68 18.77
CA HIS A 166 -5.13 1.79 18.20
C HIS A 166 -5.67 3.23 18.23
N PHE A 167 -5.61 3.87 19.40
CA PHE A 167 -6.09 5.25 19.56
C PHE A 167 -5.33 6.26 18.70
N GLU A 168 -4.03 6.06 18.49
CA GLU A 168 -3.25 6.91 17.61
C GLU A 168 -3.73 6.81 16.17
N VAL A 169 -4.00 5.60 15.67
CA VAL A 169 -4.56 5.37 14.32
C VAL A 169 -5.95 6.01 14.20
N GLU A 170 -6.84 5.82 15.19
CA GLU A 170 -8.17 6.43 15.19
C GLU A 170 -8.10 7.97 15.21
N HIS A 171 -7.18 8.53 15.97
CA HIS A 171 -6.97 9.98 16.01
C HIS A 171 -6.57 10.50 14.63
N ARG A 172 -5.58 9.89 13.97
CA ARG A 172 -5.16 10.26 12.62
C ARG A 172 -6.32 10.14 11.60
N GLN A 173 -7.12 9.08 11.71
CA GLN A 173 -8.31 8.92 10.87
C GLN A 173 -9.35 10.04 11.08
N SER A 174 -9.50 10.53 12.31
CA SER A 174 -10.47 11.61 12.61
C SER A 174 -10.04 12.96 12.02
N GLU A 175 -8.75 13.17 11.82
CA GLU A 175 -8.17 14.38 11.22
C GLU A 175 -8.00 14.29 9.69
N ALA A 176 -8.37 13.15 9.09
CA ALA A 176 -8.16 12.92 7.66
C ALA A 176 -9.02 13.83 6.79
N ALA A 177 -8.42 14.42 5.76
CA ALA A 177 -9.06 15.34 4.84
C ALA A 177 -8.94 14.86 3.38
N GLU A 178 -9.92 15.15 2.54
CA GLU A 178 -9.89 14.82 1.11
C GLU A 178 -8.72 15.46 0.36
N SER A 179 -8.15 16.53 0.90
CA SER A 179 -6.94 17.19 0.38
C SER A 179 -5.64 16.47 0.74
N ASP A 180 -5.68 15.50 1.68
CA ASP A 180 -4.50 14.69 2.00
C ASP A 180 -4.07 13.91 0.77
N LEU A 181 -2.75 13.80 0.55
CA LEU A 181 -2.23 13.01 -0.55
C LEU A 181 -2.41 11.52 -0.26
N ALA A 182 -3.09 10.84 -1.16
CA ALA A 182 -3.22 9.38 -1.13
C ALA A 182 -1.95 8.71 -1.65
N CYS A 183 -1.43 9.20 -2.79
CA CYS A 183 -0.21 8.65 -3.38
C CYS A 183 0.54 9.65 -4.25
N ILE A 184 1.82 9.31 -4.54
CA ILE A 184 2.65 9.96 -5.55
C ILE A 184 3.00 8.91 -6.61
N LEU A 185 2.50 9.09 -7.84
CA LEU A 185 2.74 8.19 -8.96
C LEU A 185 3.86 8.71 -9.84
N TYR A 186 4.96 7.97 -9.94
CA TYR A 186 6.06 8.34 -10.81
C TYR A 186 5.81 7.89 -12.26
N THR A 187 5.88 8.82 -13.19
CA THR A 187 5.74 8.57 -14.63
C THR A 187 7.06 8.83 -15.34
N SER A 188 7.31 8.10 -16.44
CA SER A 188 8.46 8.37 -17.31
C SER A 188 8.29 9.76 -17.95
N GLY A 189 9.07 10.73 -17.44
CA GLY A 189 9.08 12.07 -18.03
C GLY A 189 9.72 12.06 -19.42
N THR A 190 9.30 12.95 -20.30
CA THR A 190 9.90 13.18 -21.63
C THR A 190 11.36 13.71 -21.54
N THR A 191 11.82 14.10 -20.36
CA THR A 191 13.11 14.76 -20.10
C THR A 191 14.13 13.90 -19.36
N GLY A 192 13.91 12.58 -19.23
CA GLY A 192 14.85 11.62 -18.63
C GLY A 192 14.49 11.16 -17.23
N ASN A 193 14.40 12.01 -16.23
CA ASN A 193 14.04 11.59 -14.87
C ASN A 193 12.53 11.43 -14.68
N PRO A 194 12.07 10.43 -13.93
CA PRO A 194 10.66 10.26 -13.57
C PRO A 194 10.11 11.49 -12.85
N LYS A 195 8.83 11.79 -13.05
CA LYS A 195 8.12 12.88 -12.35
C LYS A 195 7.04 12.31 -11.44
N GLY A 196 7.03 12.73 -10.18
CA GLY A 196 6.03 12.34 -9.19
C GLY A 196 4.75 13.16 -9.35
N VAL A 197 3.66 12.50 -9.75
CA VAL A 197 2.32 13.08 -9.81
C VAL A 197 1.66 12.91 -8.45
N MET A 198 1.41 14.02 -7.75
CA MET A 198 0.76 14.04 -6.45
C MET A 198 -0.76 13.90 -6.60
N MET A 199 -1.32 12.86 -6.02
CA MET A 199 -2.75 12.55 -6.12
C MET A 199 -3.41 12.60 -4.74
N PRO A 200 -4.22 13.61 -4.44
CA PRO A 200 -5.00 13.65 -3.22
C PRO A 200 -6.17 12.64 -3.25
N HIS A 201 -6.72 12.32 -2.07
CA HIS A 201 -7.87 11.43 -1.95
C HIS A 201 -9.08 11.93 -2.75
N SER A 202 -9.26 13.24 -2.90
CA SER A 202 -10.33 13.84 -3.72
C SER A 202 -10.31 13.39 -5.18
N CYS A 203 -9.13 13.11 -5.78
CA CYS A 203 -9.04 12.58 -7.15
C CYS A 203 -9.67 11.19 -7.27
N PHE A 204 -9.44 10.32 -6.29
CA PHE A 204 -10.02 8.98 -6.26
C PHE A 204 -11.52 9.03 -5.97
N ASN A 205 -11.97 9.88 -5.04
CA ASN A 205 -13.39 10.09 -4.76
C ASN A 205 -14.14 10.52 -6.01
N GLU A 206 -13.59 11.45 -6.79
CA GLU A 206 -14.20 11.89 -8.05
C GLU A 206 -14.22 10.77 -9.11
N ALA A 207 -13.15 10.00 -9.23
CA ALA A 207 -13.13 8.82 -10.13
C ALA A 207 -14.20 7.81 -9.73
N MET A 208 -14.34 7.47 -8.45
CA MET A 208 -15.37 6.56 -7.94
C MET A 208 -16.78 7.11 -8.17
N ARG A 209 -16.98 8.42 -8.00
CA ARG A 209 -18.25 9.08 -8.30
C ARG A 209 -18.63 8.94 -9.78
N ILE A 210 -17.68 9.18 -10.68
CA ILE A 210 -17.88 9.01 -12.13
C ILE A 210 -18.17 7.55 -12.47
N HIS A 211 -17.42 6.60 -11.91
CA HIS A 211 -17.62 5.17 -12.13
C HIS A 211 -19.03 4.73 -11.67
N SER A 212 -19.47 5.16 -10.49
CA SER A 212 -20.81 4.82 -9.98
C SER A 212 -21.95 5.36 -10.86
N MET A 213 -21.74 6.49 -11.53
CA MET A 213 -22.71 7.06 -12.48
C MET A 213 -22.70 6.37 -13.85
N ARG A 214 -21.58 5.83 -14.27
CA ARG A 214 -21.40 5.24 -15.61
C ARG A 214 -21.53 3.74 -15.65
N LEU A 215 -21.15 3.05 -14.58
CA LEU A 215 -21.13 1.59 -14.48
C LEU A 215 -22.27 1.10 -13.58
N THR A 216 -23.48 1.50 -13.92
CA THR A 216 -24.69 1.23 -13.13
C THR A 216 -25.09 -0.26 -13.06
N SER A 217 -24.53 -1.10 -13.93
CA SER A 217 -24.74 -2.54 -13.91
C SER A 217 -23.84 -3.28 -12.92
N ILE A 218 -22.76 -2.64 -12.43
CA ILE A 218 -21.86 -3.25 -11.43
C ILE A 218 -22.48 -3.15 -10.04
N THR A 219 -22.44 -4.27 -9.34
CA THR A 219 -23.03 -4.44 -8.01
C THR A 219 -22.03 -5.07 -7.02
N ASP A 220 -22.41 -5.18 -5.77
CA ASP A 220 -21.65 -5.86 -4.72
C ASP A 220 -21.61 -7.40 -4.86
N LYS A 221 -22.15 -7.95 -5.94
CA LYS A 221 -22.09 -9.37 -6.30
C LYS A 221 -21.08 -9.68 -7.40
N ASP A 222 -20.57 -8.64 -8.03
CA ASP A 222 -19.60 -8.79 -9.13
C ASP A 222 -18.18 -8.97 -8.57
N THR A 223 -17.34 -9.60 -9.37
CA THR A 223 -15.93 -9.84 -9.08
C THR A 223 -15.09 -9.32 -10.23
N SER A 224 -14.03 -8.58 -9.93
CA SER A 224 -13.06 -8.12 -10.90
C SER A 224 -11.72 -8.84 -10.73
N ILE A 225 -10.88 -8.79 -11.75
CA ILE A 225 -9.51 -9.34 -11.72
C ILE A 225 -8.53 -8.17 -11.77
N ALA A 226 -7.70 -8.04 -10.76
CA ALA A 226 -6.59 -7.11 -10.72
C ALA A 226 -5.40 -7.69 -11.51
N PHE A 227 -5.31 -7.40 -12.82
CA PHE A 227 -4.25 -7.92 -13.69
C PHE A 227 -3.28 -6.85 -14.18
N LEU A 228 -3.66 -5.59 -14.16
CA LEU A 228 -2.74 -4.48 -14.43
C LEU A 228 -1.93 -4.16 -13.17
N PRO A 229 -0.74 -3.54 -13.31
CA PRO A 229 0.06 -3.18 -12.15
C PRO A 229 -0.67 -2.23 -11.21
N LEU A 230 -0.69 -2.54 -9.91
CA LEU A 230 -1.21 -1.64 -8.86
C LEU A 230 -0.39 -0.35 -8.72
N SER A 231 0.81 -0.30 -9.31
CA SER A 231 1.60 0.93 -9.47
C SER A 231 1.03 1.88 -10.53
N HIS A 232 0.08 1.42 -11.36
CA HIS A 232 -0.57 2.25 -12.36
C HIS A 232 -1.91 2.79 -11.87
N VAL A 233 -2.21 4.06 -12.17
CA VAL A 233 -3.41 4.76 -11.70
C VAL A 233 -4.72 4.04 -12.05
N PHE A 234 -4.81 3.43 -13.23
CA PHE A 234 -6.03 2.77 -13.67
C PHE A 234 -6.42 1.62 -12.74
N GLU A 235 -5.52 0.67 -12.48
CA GLU A 235 -5.80 -0.47 -11.60
C GLU A 235 -6.07 -0.01 -10.17
N ARG A 236 -5.30 0.96 -9.70
CA ARG A 236 -5.45 1.52 -8.36
C ARG A 236 -6.79 2.23 -8.13
N THR A 237 -7.40 2.81 -9.15
CA THR A 237 -8.74 3.41 -9.04
C THR A 237 -9.86 2.38 -9.19
N TRP A 238 -9.53 1.18 -9.66
CA TRP A 238 -10.49 0.11 -9.89
C TRP A 238 -10.54 -0.90 -8.74
N CYS A 239 -9.43 -1.18 -8.08
CA CYS A 239 -9.32 -2.02 -6.89
C CYS A 239 -9.62 -1.27 -5.61
#